data_10407700039cbe6ce35aaf941613630e
#
_entry.id   10407700039cbe6ce35aaf941613630e
#
_cell.length_a   1.000
_cell.length_b   1.000
_cell.length_c   1.000
_cell.angle_alpha   90.00
_cell.angle_beta   90.00
_cell.angle_gamma   90.00
#
_symmetry.space_group_name_H-M   'P 1'
#
loop_
_entity.id
_entity.type
_entity.pdbx_description
1 polymer ?
#
loop_
_entity_poly.entity_id
_entity_poly.type
_entity_poly.pdbx_seq_one_letter_code
_entity_poly.pdbx_strand_id
1 'polypeptide(L)'
;MSRGLGDVYKRQVGEGPFVAEKAADGEWNDKLRKAGNEFGAATGRPRRVGPFDAVASRYGLQCQNAGDIALTKLDVLSSFEKIPVITGYRVNGKLITDFPTNVLLDAAKPEVEMLDGWNCDISYCRNWNDLPENAKKYIERIEELIGHSIYLVSTGAKRDEYLLKE
;
A
#
# COMPACT_ATOMS: atom_id res chain seq x y z
N MET A 1 17.40 13.38 8.92
CA MET A 1 16.33 13.14 7.92
C MET A 1 15.29 12.22 8.57
N SER A 2 14.03 12.59 8.51
CA SER A 2 12.93 11.72 8.95
C SER A 2 12.71 10.63 7.91
N ARG A 3 12.66 9.36 8.34
CA ARG A 3 12.38 8.22 7.47
C ARG A 3 10.91 7.87 7.57
N GLY A 4 10.21 7.88 6.42
CA GLY A 4 8.82 7.41 6.34
C GLY A 4 8.75 5.90 6.15
N LEU A 5 7.79 5.26 6.83
CA LEU A 5 7.44 3.86 6.63
C LEU A 5 6.11 3.78 5.90
N GLY A 6 6.05 3.04 4.82
CA GLY A 6 4.83 2.75 4.08
C GLY A 6 4.66 1.24 3.86
N ASP A 7 3.49 0.71 4.22
CA ASP A 7 3.12 -0.65 3.83
C ASP A 7 2.54 -0.63 2.40
N VAL A 8 2.74 -1.71 1.64
CA VAL A 8 2.19 -1.88 0.28
C VAL A 8 0.65 -1.90 0.21
N TYR A 9 0.00 -1.91 1.35
CA TYR A 9 -1.45 -1.80 1.51
C TYR A 9 -1.79 -0.94 2.72
N LYS A 10 -3.06 -0.57 2.86
CA LYS A 10 -3.55 0.19 4.01
C LYS A 10 -4.26 -0.71 5.01
N ARG A 11 -4.08 -0.41 6.30
CA ARG A 11 -4.81 -1.04 7.39
C ARG A 11 -5.31 0.00 8.38
N GLN A 12 -6.46 -0.27 9.00
CA GLN A 12 -7.02 0.57 10.04
C GLN A 12 -7.49 -0.28 11.22
N VAL A 13 -7.23 0.24 12.40
CA VAL A 13 -7.76 -0.29 13.67
C VAL A 13 -8.74 0.73 14.23
N GLY A 14 -9.96 0.29 14.52
CA GLY A 14 -11.01 1.15 15.05
C GLY A 14 -11.93 1.73 13.98
N GLU A 15 -12.75 2.68 14.41
CA GLU A 15 -13.76 3.36 13.62
C GLU A 15 -13.18 4.54 12.83
N GLY A 16 -13.93 5.04 11.85
CA GLY A 16 -13.60 6.21 11.06
C GLY A 16 -13.56 5.92 9.55
N PRO A 17 -13.47 6.99 8.73
CA PRO A 17 -13.44 6.85 7.28
C PRO A 17 -12.20 6.10 6.82
N PHE A 18 -12.42 5.09 5.97
CA PHE A 18 -11.35 4.28 5.41
C PHE A 18 -11.64 3.98 3.93
N VAL A 19 -11.23 4.90 3.06
CA VAL A 19 -11.53 4.85 1.63
C VAL A 19 -10.92 3.60 0.98
N ALA A 20 -9.74 3.18 1.42
CA ALA A 20 -9.04 2.03 0.85
C ALA A 20 -9.83 0.71 0.92
N GLU A 21 -10.65 0.53 1.96
CA GLU A 21 -11.50 -0.67 2.09
C GLU A 21 -12.54 -0.80 0.98
N LYS A 22 -12.93 0.34 0.38
CA LYS A 22 -13.92 0.40 -0.70
C LYS A 22 -13.30 0.19 -2.10
N ALA A 23 -11.98 0.11 -2.20
CA ALA A 23 -11.25 0.07 -3.47
C ALA A 23 -11.10 -1.32 -4.08
N ALA A 24 -11.38 -2.37 -3.31
CA ALA A 24 -11.39 -3.75 -3.73
C ALA A 24 -12.63 -4.46 -3.18
N ASP A 25 -12.97 -5.60 -3.74
CA ASP A 25 -14.06 -6.44 -3.23
C ASP A 25 -13.70 -7.13 -1.90
N GLY A 26 -14.71 -7.70 -1.25
CA GLY A 26 -14.53 -8.38 0.03
C GLY A 26 -13.59 -9.58 -0.06
N GLU A 27 -13.59 -10.31 -1.16
CA GLU A 27 -12.74 -11.49 -1.37
C GLU A 27 -11.26 -11.09 -1.48
N TRP A 28 -10.95 -10.03 -2.23
CA TRP A 28 -9.60 -9.48 -2.34
C TRP A 28 -9.09 -8.99 -0.98
N ASN A 29 -9.93 -8.25 -0.24
CA ASN A 29 -9.60 -7.75 1.08
C ASN A 29 -9.40 -8.90 2.10
N ASP A 30 -10.19 -9.97 2.03
CA ASP A 30 -10.04 -11.14 2.89
C ASP A 30 -8.76 -11.92 2.57
N LYS A 31 -8.41 -12.06 1.30
CA LYS A 31 -7.15 -12.65 0.86
C LYS A 31 -5.96 -11.83 1.38
N LEU A 32 -6.02 -10.51 1.24
CA LEU A 32 -5.01 -9.59 1.76
C LEU A 32 -4.85 -9.71 3.29
N ARG A 33 -5.96 -9.74 4.02
CA ARG A 33 -5.98 -9.86 5.48
C ARG A 33 -5.32 -11.15 5.94
N LYS A 34 -5.60 -12.26 5.27
CA LYS A 34 -4.99 -13.57 5.57
C LYS A 34 -3.50 -13.58 5.24
N ALA A 35 -3.12 -13.11 4.05
CA ALA A 35 -1.72 -13.06 3.61
C ALA A 35 -0.86 -12.15 4.52
N GLY A 36 -1.38 -10.99 4.91
CA GLY A 36 -0.70 -10.04 5.78
C GLY A 36 -0.80 -10.35 7.28
N ASN A 37 -1.53 -11.41 7.67
CA ASN A 37 -1.85 -11.73 9.07
C ASN A 37 -2.46 -10.54 9.83
N GLU A 38 -3.39 -9.83 9.18
CA GLU A 38 -3.98 -8.59 9.69
C GLU A 38 -5.15 -8.87 10.65
N PHE A 39 -4.79 -9.40 11.82
CA PHE A 39 -5.68 -9.67 12.95
C PHE A 39 -5.14 -9.01 14.22
N GLY A 40 -6.02 -8.71 15.16
CA GLY A 40 -5.63 -8.17 16.46
C GLY A 40 -4.89 -9.23 17.27
N ALA A 41 -3.69 -8.90 17.77
CA ALA A 41 -2.85 -9.86 18.48
C ALA A 41 -3.52 -10.45 19.73
N ALA A 42 -4.26 -9.63 20.50
CA ALA A 42 -4.94 -10.07 21.72
C ALA A 42 -6.35 -10.60 21.48
N THR A 43 -7.07 -10.04 20.50
CA THR A 43 -8.51 -10.30 20.34
C THR A 43 -8.84 -11.19 19.13
N GLY A 44 -7.89 -11.41 18.23
CA GLY A 44 -8.13 -12.10 16.96
C GLY A 44 -9.06 -11.36 15.99
N ARG A 45 -9.51 -10.12 16.34
CA ARG A 45 -10.44 -9.36 15.48
C ARG A 45 -9.80 -9.03 14.14
N PRO A 46 -10.51 -9.20 13.01
CA PRO A 46 -10.00 -8.82 11.71
C PRO A 46 -9.80 -7.30 11.65
N ARG A 47 -8.64 -6.87 11.16
CA ARG A 47 -8.38 -5.45 10.84
C ARG A 47 -9.03 -5.09 9.53
N ARG A 48 -9.44 -3.84 9.40
CA ARG A 48 -9.85 -3.28 8.12
C ARG A 48 -8.61 -3.11 7.26
N VAL A 49 -8.66 -3.62 6.05
CA VAL A 49 -7.57 -3.55 5.08
C VAL A 49 -8.08 -3.10 3.73
N GLY A 50 -7.21 -2.59 2.90
CA GLY A 50 -7.49 -2.21 1.53
C GLY A 50 -6.21 -1.95 0.76
N PRO A 51 -6.28 -1.75 -0.55
CA PRO A 51 -5.11 -1.51 -1.40
C PRO A 51 -4.28 -0.30 -0.97
N PHE A 52 -3.10 -0.16 -1.58
CA PHE A 52 -2.26 1.02 -1.39
C PHE A 52 -3.03 2.28 -1.81
N ASP A 53 -2.97 3.30 -0.97
CA ASP A 53 -3.62 4.58 -1.18
C ASP A 53 -2.56 5.67 -1.34
N ALA A 54 -2.32 6.06 -2.60
CA ALA A 54 -1.30 7.05 -2.93
C ALA A 54 -1.66 8.44 -2.41
N VAL A 55 -2.94 8.79 -2.37
CA VAL A 55 -3.41 10.09 -1.87
C VAL A 55 -3.12 10.24 -0.38
N ALA A 56 -3.56 9.26 0.41
CA ALA A 56 -3.31 9.25 1.86
C ALA A 56 -1.81 9.12 2.19
N SER A 57 -1.05 8.33 1.41
CA SER A 57 0.39 8.17 1.60
C SER A 57 1.14 9.47 1.34
N ARG A 58 0.87 10.14 0.22
CA ARG A 58 1.49 11.43 -0.13
C ARG A 58 1.21 12.48 0.95
N TYR A 59 -0.03 12.58 1.40
CA TYR A 59 -0.39 13.49 2.49
C TYR A 59 0.39 13.18 3.79
N GLY A 60 0.47 11.90 4.16
CA GLY A 60 1.24 11.46 5.33
C GLY A 60 2.73 11.81 5.24
N LEU A 61 3.34 11.64 4.05
CA LEU A 61 4.73 12.00 3.80
C LEU A 61 4.97 13.51 3.91
N GLN A 62 4.06 14.32 3.37
CA GLN A 62 4.12 15.78 3.50
C GLN A 62 4.03 16.23 4.96
N CYS A 63 3.10 15.65 5.75
CA CYS A 63 2.97 15.97 7.17
C CYS A 63 4.21 15.58 7.99
N GLN A 64 4.92 14.51 7.60
CA GLN A 64 6.13 14.04 8.27
C GLN A 64 7.42 14.70 7.77
N ASN A 65 7.35 15.44 6.67
CA ASN A 65 8.53 15.94 5.95
C ASN A 65 9.56 14.82 5.70
N ALA A 66 9.07 13.67 5.27
CA ALA A 66 9.91 12.49 5.03
C ALA A 66 10.69 12.64 3.73
N GLY A 67 12.01 12.37 3.78
CA GLY A 67 12.86 12.38 2.59
C GLY A 67 12.98 11.00 1.94
N ASP A 68 13.20 9.98 2.76
CA ASP A 68 13.39 8.59 2.31
C ASP A 68 12.25 7.70 2.78
N ILE A 69 11.85 6.74 1.93
CA ILE A 69 10.74 5.85 2.22
C ILE A 69 11.20 4.40 2.24
N ALA A 70 10.79 3.66 3.27
CA ALA A 70 10.84 2.21 3.29
C ALA A 70 9.45 1.65 2.95
N LEU A 71 9.35 0.89 1.88
CA LEU A 71 8.14 0.16 1.50
C LEU A 71 8.18 -1.23 2.10
N THR A 72 7.24 -1.55 2.97
CA THR A 72 7.24 -2.81 3.70
C THR A 72 6.15 -3.77 3.24
N LYS A 73 6.35 -5.07 3.50
CA LYS A 73 5.37 -6.14 3.25
C LYS A 73 5.06 -6.40 1.78
N LEU A 74 6.03 -6.21 0.88
CA LEU A 74 5.83 -6.49 -0.54
C LEU A 74 5.50 -7.98 -0.80
N ASP A 75 6.05 -8.89 0.01
CA ASP A 75 5.78 -10.32 0.02
C ASP A 75 4.29 -10.68 0.17
N VAL A 76 3.53 -9.87 0.89
CA VAL A 76 2.09 -10.10 1.11
C VAL A 76 1.29 -10.06 -0.20
N LEU A 77 1.78 -9.33 -1.20
CA LEU A 77 1.14 -9.24 -2.52
C LEU A 77 1.58 -10.35 -3.50
N SER A 78 2.47 -11.25 -3.09
CA SER A 78 3.08 -12.27 -3.97
C SER A 78 2.09 -13.21 -4.65
N SER A 79 0.91 -13.42 -4.08
CA SER A 79 -0.11 -14.33 -4.63
C SER A 79 -1.22 -13.63 -5.42
N PHE A 80 -1.10 -12.34 -5.67
CA PHE A 80 -2.13 -11.58 -6.37
C PHE A 80 -1.81 -11.45 -7.87
N GLU A 81 -2.79 -11.73 -8.72
CA GLU A 81 -2.68 -11.55 -10.18
C GLU A 81 -2.87 -10.10 -10.59
N LYS A 82 -3.77 -9.40 -9.88
CA LYS A 82 -4.05 -7.98 -10.07
C LYS A 82 -4.04 -7.27 -8.73
N ILE A 83 -3.40 -6.12 -8.71
CA ILE A 83 -3.20 -5.33 -7.50
C ILE A 83 -3.80 -3.94 -7.75
N PRO A 84 -4.90 -3.59 -7.08
CA PRO A 84 -5.46 -2.26 -7.16
C PRO A 84 -4.59 -1.24 -6.40
N VAL A 85 -4.51 -0.02 -6.93
CA VAL A 85 -3.84 1.12 -6.31
C VAL A 85 -4.76 2.32 -6.40
N ILE A 86 -4.98 3.02 -5.31
CA ILE A 86 -5.80 4.23 -5.29
C ILE A 86 -4.96 5.42 -5.74
N THR A 87 -5.37 6.05 -6.84
CA THR A 87 -4.68 7.18 -7.45
C THR A 87 -5.37 8.52 -7.17
N GLY A 88 -6.64 8.48 -6.74
CA GLY A 88 -7.45 9.64 -6.45
C GLY A 88 -8.74 9.28 -5.74
N TYR A 89 -9.52 10.29 -5.39
CA TYR A 89 -10.86 10.13 -4.83
C TYR A 89 -11.89 10.89 -5.67
N ARG A 90 -13.07 10.29 -5.84
CA ARG A 90 -14.25 10.98 -6.40
C ARG A 90 -15.15 11.45 -5.27
N VAL A 91 -15.31 12.77 -5.17
CA VAL A 91 -16.20 13.42 -4.21
C VAL A 91 -17.17 14.30 -4.97
N ASN A 92 -18.48 14.07 -4.82
CA ASN A 92 -19.52 14.80 -5.55
C ASN A 92 -19.29 14.83 -7.09
N GLY A 93 -18.80 13.69 -7.65
CA GLY A 93 -18.52 13.55 -9.08
C GLY A 93 -17.19 14.16 -9.54
N LYS A 94 -16.48 14.91 -8.72
CA LYS A 94 -15.17 15.49 -9.05
C LYS A 94 -14.04 14.57 -8.59
N LEU A 95 -13.05 14.39 -9.46
CA LEU A 95 -11.80 13.71 -9.09
C LEU A 95 -10.91 14.69 -8.32
N ILE A 96 -10.44 14.26 -7.17
CA ILE A 96 -9.47 14.99 -6.33
C ILE A 96 -8.27 14.09 -6.08
N THR A 97 -7.09 14.68 -6.09
CA THR A 97 -5.82 14.00 -5.83
C THR A 97 -5.18 14.45 -4.52
N ASP A 98 -5.69 15.53 -3.92
CA ASP A 98 -5.28 15.98 -2.61
C ASP A 98 -6.14 15.31 -1.52
N PHE A 99 -5.53 15.11 -0.34
CA PHE A 99 -6.22 14.47 0.77
C PHE A 99 -7.31 15.39 1.34
N PRO A 100 -8.59 14.98 1.30
CA PRO A 100 -9.70 15.84 1.70
C PRO A 100 -9.88 15.89 3.22
N THR A 101 -10.74 16.80 3.68
CA THR A 101 -11.19 16.83 5.07
C THR A 101 -12.00 15.58 5.43
N ASN A 102 -12.08 15.24 6.72
CA ASN A 102 -12.79 14.04 7.21
C ASN A 102 -14.24 13.95 6.74
N VAL A 103 -14.95 15.07 6.66
CA VAL A 103 -16.36 15.10 6.19
C VAL A 103 -16.48 14.63 4.73
N LEU A 104 -15.50 14.98 3.90
CA LEU A 104 -15.49 14.57 2.50
C LEU A 104 -14.99 13.14 2.31
N LEU A 105 -14.16 12.62 3.24
CA LEU A 105 -13.67 11.25 3.20
C LEU A 105 -14.80 10.22 3.32
N ASP A 106 -15.81 10.47 4.13
CA ASP A 106 -16.96 9.56 4.28
C ASP A 106 -17.73 9.37 2.97
N ALA A 107 -17.86 10.46 2.20
CA ALA A 107 -18.52 10.46 0.89
C ALA A 107 -17.58 10.05 -0.27
N ALA A 108 -16.27 9.94 -0.02
CA ALA A 108 -15.27 9.66 -1.04
C ALA A 108 -15.40 8.23 -1.58
N LYS A 109 -15.29 8.12 -2.91
CA LYS A 109 -15.13 6.85 -3.62
C LYS A 109 -13.71 6.78 -4.18
N PRO A 110 -13.01 5.64 -4.04
CA PRO A 110 -11.67 5.52 -4.58
C PRO A 110 -11.68 5.51 -6.12
N GLU A 111 -10.73 6.20 -6.72
CA GLU A 111 -10.33 6.03 -8.11
C GLU A 111 -9.19 5.04 -8.14
N VAL A 112 -9.34 3.95 -8.89
CA VAL A 112 -8.46 2.79 -8.80
C VAL A 112 -7.79 2.52 -10.13
N GLU A 113 -6.47 2.34 -10.08
CA GLU A 113 -5.66 1.79 -11.16
C GLU A 113 -5.34 0.33 -10.85
N MET A 114 -5.47 -0.56 -11.83
CA MET A 114 -5.18 -1.99 -11.68
C MET A 114 -3.79 -2.28 -12.24
N LEU A 115 -2.87 -2.74 -11.41
CA LEU A 115 -1.54 -3.18 -11.80
C LEU A 115 -1.46 -4.70 -11.86
N ASP A 116 -0.56 -5.21 -12.69
CA ASP A 116 -0.29 -6.64 -12.77
C ASP A 116 0.53 -7.10 -11.56
N GLY A 117 0.10 -8.17 -10.93
CA GLY A 117 0.85 -8.85 -9.89
C GLY A 117 1.96 -9.73 -10.46
N TRP A 118 2.78 -10.27 -9.58
CA TRP A 118 3.92 -11.12 -9.97
C TRP A 118 3.73 -12.60 -9.65
N ASN A 119 2.75 -12.94 -8.86
CA ASN A 119 2.31 -14.31 -8.55
C ASN A 119 3.46 -15.32 -8.29
N CYS A 120 4.48 -14.89 -7.56
CA CYS A 120 5.60 -15.74 -7.12
C CYS A 120 6.18 -15.24 -5.80
N ASP A 121 6.84 -16.14 -5.05
CA ASP A 121 7.54 -15.81 -3.82
C ASP A 121 8.73 -14.89 -4.12
N ILE A 122 8.88 -13.84 -3.34
CA ILE A 122 9.98 -12.86 -3.42
C ILE A 122 10.81 -12.81 -2.13
N SER A 123 10.55 -13.67 -1.16
CA SER A 123 11.22 -13.65 0.15
C SER A 123 12.73 -13.87 0.08
N TYR A 124 13.22 -14.48 -1.00
CA TYR A 124 14.65 -14.71 -1.27
C TYR A 124 15.34 -13.53 -1.98
N CYS A 125 14.59 -12.56 -2.52
CA CYS A 125 15.17 -11.41 -3.22
C CYS A 125 15.95 -10.51 -2.24
N ARG A 126 17.20 -10.19 -2.58
CA ARG A 126 18.08 -9.31 -1.78
C ARG A 126 18.60 -8.13 -2.57
N ASN A 127 18.48 -8.18 -3.90
CA ASN A 127 18.88 -7.11 -4.80
C ASN A 127 17.70 -6.70 -5.67
N TRP A 128 17.74 -5.48 -6.20
CA TRP A 128 16.72 -4.98 -7.11
C TRP A 128 16.49 -5.88 -8.33
N ASN A 129 17.58 -6.43 -8.86
CA ASN A 129 17.53 -7.27 -10.07
C ASN A 129 16.87 -8.64 -9.82
N ASP A 130 16.81 -9.10 -8.58
CA ASP A 130 16.16 -10.37 -8.21
C ASP A 130 14.62 -10.27 -8.26
N LEU A 131 14.08 -9.04 -8.19
CA LEU A 131 12.65 -8.83 -8.21
C LEU A 131 12.04 -9.15 -9.57
N PRO A 132 10.84 -9.75 -9.60
CA PRO A 132 10.03 -9.88 -10.80
C PRO A 132 9.74 -8.51 -11.42
N GLU A 133 9.64 -8.46 -12.74
CA GLU A 133 9.42 -7.22 -13.49
C GLU A 133 8.16 -6.47 -13.04
N ASN A 134 7.06 -7.19 -12.78
CA ASN A 134 5.83 -6.57 -12.30
C ASN A 134 5.96 -6.01 -10.87
N ALA A 135 6.80 -6.60 -10.02
CA ALA A 135 7.09 -6.05 -8.69
C ALA A 135 7.89 -4.74 -8.80
N LYS A 136 8.86 -4.68 -9.72
CA LYS A 136 9.59 -3.44 -10.03
C LYS A 136 8.66 -2.35 -10.52
N LYS A 137 7.81 -2.65 -11.52
CA LYS A 137 6.80 -1.71 -12.04
C LYS A 137 5.84 -1.22 -10.97
N TYR A 138 5.43 -2.10 -10.06
CA TYR A 138 4.58 -1.71 -8.93
C TYR A 138 5.29 -0.68 -8.04
N ILE A 139 6.54 -0.93 -7.65
CA ILE A 139 7.33 -0.01 -6.81
C ILE A 139 7.54 1.33 -7.52
N GLU A 140 7.95 1.31 -8.78
CA GLU A 140 8.16 2.52 -9.59
C GLU A 140 6.88 3.33 -9.74
N ARG A 141 5.75 2.64 -9.96
CA ARG A 141 4.44 3.32 -10.04
C ARG A 141 4.04 3.96 -8.71
N ILE A 142 4.32 3.31 -7.59
CA ILE A 142 4.10 3.91 -6.26
C ILE A 142 4.95 5.17 -6.09
N GLU A 143 6.24 5.14 -6.45
CA GLU A 143 7.12 6.32 -6.39
C GLU A 143 6.58 7.50 -7.20
N GLU A 144 6.15 7.24 -8.45
CA GLU A 144 5.53 8.26 -9.29
C GLU A 144 4.29 8.89 -8.62
N LEU A 145 3.41 8.05 -8.07
CA LEU A 145 2.16 8.49 -7.47
C LEU A 145 2.36 9.29 -6.18
N ILE A 146 3.34 8.92 -5.35
CA ILE A 146 3.62 9.63 -4.09
C ILE A 146 4.61 10.78 -4.25
N GLY A 147 5.37 10.83 -5.36
CA GLY A 147 6.38 11.85 -5.64
C GLY A 147 7.63 11.76 -4.76
N HIS A 148 7.96 10.55 -4.28
CA HIS A 148 9.11 10.29 -3.42
C HIS A 148 9.77 8.97 -3.80
N SER A 149 11.11 8.91 -3.65
CA SER A 149 11.87 7.67 -3.88
C SER A 149 11.74 6.69 -2.71
N ILE A 150 11.68 5.41 -3.06
CA ILE A 150 11.69 4.30 -2.10
C ILE A 150 13.11 3.73 -2.08
N TYR A 151 13.80 3.86 -0.95
CA TYR A 151 15.19 3.40 -0.81
C TYR A 151 15.30 1.96 -0.29
N LEU A 152 14.27 1.50 0.45
CA LEU A 152 14.24 0.16 1.05
C LEU A 152 12.91 -0.52 0.75
N VAL A 153 12.97 -1.79 0.36
CA VAL A 153 11.80 -2.63 0.13
C VAL A 153 11.94 -3.91 0.96
N SER A 154 10.98 -4.20 1.84
CA SER A 154 10.99 -5.49 2.53
C SER A 154 10.31 -6.56 1.69
N THR A 155 10.96 -7.70 1.56
CA THR A 155 10.56 -8.85 0.75
C THR A 155 10.06 -10.02 1.61
N GLY A 156 10.04 -9.84 2.94
CA GLY A 156 9.54 -10.84 3.88
C GLY A 156 9.54 -10.31 5.32
N ALA A 157 9.20 -11.20 6.26
CA ALA A 157 9.01 -10.85 7.66
C ALA A 157 10.29 -10.88 8.51
N LYS A 158 11.37 -11.53 8.04
CA LYS A 158 12.61 -11.64 8.80
C LYS A 158 13.45 -10.38 8.65
N ARG A 159 14.37 -10.20 9.59
CA ARG A 159 15.21 -9.00 9.68
C ARG A 159 16.09 -8.77 8.44
N ASP A 160 16.49 -9.83 7.75
CA ASP A 160 17.34 -9.83 6.56
C ASP A 160 16.57 -9.93 5.24
N GLU A 161 15.22 -9.98 5.29
CA GLU A 161 14.36 -10.08 4.12
C GLU A 161 13.98 -8.69 3.60
N TYR A 162 14.97 -7.97 3.12
CA TYR A 162 14.82 -6.67 2.45
C TYR A 162 15.89 -6.46 1.39
N LEU A 163 15.67 -5.49 0.53
CA LEU A 163 16.64 -4.99 -0.44
C LEU A 163 16.71 -3.45 -0.35
N LEU A 164 17.85 -2.91 -0.77
CA LEU A 164 18.04 -1.49 -0.99
C LEU A 164 17.93 -1.21 -2.47
N LYS A 165 17.18 -0.15 -2.81
CA LYS A 165 17.11 0.38 -4.16
C LYS A 165 18.15 1.49 -4.28
N GLU A 166 19.20 1.24 -5.04
CA GLU A 166 20.27 2.20 -5.39
C GLU A 166 19.82 3.15 -6.50
#